data_0cb3894ed7998508d5974b910022b791
#
_entry.id   0cb3894ed7998508d5974b910022b791
#
_cell.length_a   1.000
_cell.length_b   1.000
_cell.length_c   1.000
_cell.angle_alpha   90.00
_cell.angle_beta   90.00
_cell.angle_gamma   90.00
#
_symmetry.space_group_name_H-M   'P 1'
#
loop_
_entity.id
_entity.type
_entity.pdbx_description
1 polymer ?
#
loop_
_entity_poly.entity_id
_entity_poly.type
_entity_poly.pdbx_seq_one_letter_code
_entity_poly.pdbx_strand_id
1 'polypeptide(L)' 'MAQQKDTKKITVFTSTYNRAYILPKLYESLKLQTCKDFEWLVVDDGSEDETSELFDKWLEEDVIEIAYFKKKNGGNH' A
#
# COMPACT_ATOMS: atom_id res chain seq x y z
N MET A 1 -2.41 23.03 19.78
CA MET A 1 -2.58 22.44 19.69
C MET A 1 -2.81 21.87 19.23
N ALA A 2 -2.89 21.79 19.01
CA ALA A 2 -3.22 21.06 18.67
C ALA A 2 -3.41 20.39 18.19
N GLN A 3 -3.41 20.32 18.14
CA GLN A 3 -3.74 19.62 17.86
C GLN A 3 -3.63 18.93 17.21
N GLN A 4 -3.55 18.92 17.07
CA GLN A 4 -3.59 18.18 16.56
C GLN A 4 -3.14 17.43 16.28
N LYS A 5 -2.97 17.35 16.36
CA LYS A 5 -2.56 16.71 16.34
C LYS A 5 -2.29 15.82 16.15
N ASP A 6 -1.88 15.99 16.28
CA ASP A 6 -1.55 14.88 16.61
C ASP A 6 -2.08 13.78 15.98
N THR A 7 -2.82 13.78 15.57
CA THR A 7 -3.41 12.75 14.87
C THR A 7 -2.93 12.63 13.46
N LYS A 8 -1.81 13.12 13.20
CA LYS A 8 -1.29 13.09 11.87
C LYS A 8 -0.80 11.71 11.53
N LYS A 9 -1.31 11.13 10.46
CA LYS A 9 -0.89 9.83 10.01
C LYS A 9 0.31 9.93 9.11
N ILE A 10 1.21 8.97 9.22
CA ILE A 10 2.33 8.87 8.32
C ILE A 10 1.89 8.09 7.10
N THR A 11 2.19 8.60 5.93
CA THR A 11 1.86 7.90 4.70
C THR A 11 3.11 7.21 4.18
N VAL A 12 3.03 5.89 4.07
CA VAL A 12 4.11 5.11 3.46
C VAL A 12 3.74 4.95 2.00
N PHE A 13 4.46 5.60 1.13
CA PHE A 13 4.14 5.61 -0.29
C PHE A 13 4.95 4.59 -1.04
N THR A 14 4.29 3.80 -1.86
CA THR A 14 4.96 2.81 -2.68
C THR A 14 4.43 2.90 -4.09
N SER A 15 5.34 3.02 -5.04
CA SER A 15 5.01 2.96 -6.45
C SER A 15 5.47 1.60 -6.95
N THR A 16 4.61 0.87 -7.65
CA THR A 16 4.94 -0.48 -8.02
C THR A 16 4.49 -0.80 -9.44
N TYR A 17 5.21 -1.70 -10.08
CA TYR A 17 4.87 -2.20 -11.39
C TYR A 17 5.49 -3.59 -11.55
N ASN A 18 4.63 -4.60 -11.63
CA ASN A 18 5.05 -5.99 -11.79
C ASN A 18 6.08 -6.41 -10.76
N ARG A 19 5.81 -6.04 -9.50
CA ARG A 19 6.72 -6.35 -8.41
C ARG A 19 6.07 -7.19 -7.33
N ALA A 20 5.13 -8.04 -7.72
CA ALA A 20 4.44 -8.87 -6.74
C ALA A 20 5.42 -9.71 -5.93
N TYR A 21 6.58 -10.04 -6.50
CA TYR A 21 7.53 -10.89 -5.81
C TYR A 21 8.21 -10.17 -4.64
N ILE A 22 8.15 -8.85 -4.59
CA ILE A 22 8.77 -8.07 -3.52
C ILE A 22 7.75 -7.63 -2.47
N LEU A 23 6.52 -7.39 -2.92
CA LEU A 23 5.51 -6.76 -2.07
C LEU A 23 5.20 -7.55 -0.79
N PRO A 24 5.17 -8.89 -0.81
CA PRO A 24 4.88 -9.60 0.44
C PRO A 24 5.90 -9.31 1.53
N LYS A 25 7.16 -9.13 1.18
CA LYS A 25 8.17 -8.78 2.16
C LYS A 25 7.87 -7.43 2.80
N LEU A 26 7.48 -6.48 1.98
CA LEU A 26 7.16 -5.16 2.47
C LEU A 26 5.92 -5.20 3.35
N TYR A 27 4.91 -5.95 2.94
CA TYR A 27 3.70 -6.09 3.71
C TYR A 27 4.00 -6.68 5.10
N GLU A 28 4.79 -7.74 5.14
CA GLU A 28 5.17 -8.35 6.41
C GLU A 28 5.93 -7.37 7.29
N SER A 29 6.81 -6.60 6.67
CA SER A 29 7.58 -5.61 7.41
C SER A 29 6.65 -4.57 8.03
N LEU A 30 5.66 -4.13 7.30
CA LEU A 30 4.72 -3.13 7.81
C LEU A 30 3.85 -3.70 8.92
N LYS A 31 3.49 -4.99 8.82
CA LYS A 31 2.68 -5.61 9.85
C LYS A 31 3.43 -5.71 11.18
N LEU A 32 4.75 -5.74 11.12
CA LEU A 32 5.56 -5.87 12.32
C LEU A 32 5.79 -4.55 13.04
N GLN A 33 5.34 -3.44 12.46
CA GLN A 33 5.50 -2.15 13.11
C GLN A 33 4.68 -2.09 14.37
N THR A 34 5.30 -1.60 15.44
CA THR A 34 4.59 -1.47 16.70
C THR A 34 3.59 -0.33 16.65
N CYS A 35 3.91 0.72 15.92
CA CYS A 35 3.01 1.84 15.76
C CYS A 35 2.24 1.68 14.47
N LYS A 36 0.92 1.70 14.56
CA LYS A 36 0.07 1.50 13.39
C LYS A 36 -0.52 2.81 12.89
N ASP A 37 0.04 3.93 13.31
CA ASP A 37 -0.45 5.24 12.86
C ASP A 37 0.11 5.57 11.50
N PHE A 38 -0.08 4.67 10.55
CA PHE A 38 0.35 4.93 9.19
C PHE A 38 -0.65 4.38 8.21
N GLU A 39 -0.60 4.91 7.01
CA GLU A 39 -1.40 4.44 5.90
C GLU A 39 -0.44 4.04 4.79
N TRP A 40 -0.63 2.86 4.24
CA TRP A 40 0.21 2.38 3.14
C TRP A 40 -0.47 2.76 1.83
N LEU A 41 0.07 3.78 1.20
CA LEU A 41 -0.48 4.25 -0.07
C LEU A 41 0.30 3.62 -1.21
N VAL A 42 -0.38 2.85 -2.02
CA VAL A 42 0.25 2.12 -3.11
C VAL A 42 -0.33 2.57 -4.42
N VAL A 43 0.53 2.97 -5.33
CA VAL A 43 0.13 3.32 -6.69
C VAL A 43 0.71 2.28 -7.61
N ASP A 44 -0.16 1.49 -8.22
CA ASP A 44 0.23 0.43 -9.13
C ASP A 44 0.15 0.96 -10.56
N ASP A 45 1.25 0.93 -11.25
CA ASP A 45 1.35 1.52 -12.57
C ASP A 45 0.94 0.53 -13.65
N GLY A 46 -0.09 -0.25 -13.39
CA GLY A 46 -0.64 -1.15 -14.39
C GLY A 46 0.00 -2.52 -14.41
N SER A 47 0.30 -3.06 -13.24
CA SER A 47 0.90 -4.39 -13.15
C SER A 47 0.04 -5.44 -13.83
N GLU A 48 0.70 -6.37 -14.51
CA GLU A 48 0.03 -7.48 -15.15
C GLU A 48 0.27 -8.80 -14.43
N ASP A 49 0.96 -8.76 -13.30
CA ASP A 49 1.17 -9.94 -12.49
C ASP A 49 0.06 -10.03 -11.43
N GLU A 50 0.29 -10.78 -10.36
CA GLU A 50 -0.72 -10.98 -9.34
C GLU A 50 -0.75 -9.87 -8.30
N THR A 51 -0.19 -8.71 -8.61
CA THR A 51 -0.13 -7.61 -7.64
C THR A 51 -1.52 -7.21 -7.13
N SER A 52 -2.48 -7.03 -8.04
CA SER A 52 -3.80 -6.61 -7.60
C SER A 52 -4.47 -7.66 -6.74
N GLU A 53 -4.22 -8.94 -7.03
CA GLU A 53 -4.78 -10.02 -6.23
C GLU A 53 -4.20 -10.03 -4.83
N LEU A 54 -2.91 -9.73 -4.71
CA LEU A 54 -2.30 -9.62 -3.41
C LEU A 54 -2.95 -8.53 -2.58
N PHE A 55 -3.17 -7.37 -3.18
CA PHE A 55 -3.75 -6.27 -2.44
C PHE A 55 -5.21 -6.51 -2.11
N ASP A 56 -5.95 -7.19 -2.99
CA ASP A 56 -7.31 -7.57 -2.67
C ASP A 56 -7.34 -8.42 -1.41
N LYS A 57 -6.43 -9.37 -1.32
CA LYS A 57 -6.34 -10.24 -0.17
C LYS A 57 -5.96 -9.47 1.09
N TRP A 58 -4.98 -8.58 0.96
CA TRP A 58 -4.51 -7.83 2.13
C TRP A 58 -5.55 -6.83 2.61
N LEU A 59 -6.31 -6.24 1.70
CA LEU A 59 -7.39 -5.36 2.08
C LEU A 59 -8.47 -6.12 2.84
N GLU A 60 -8.70 -7.34 2.45
CA GLU A 60 -9.68 -8.19 3.11
C GLU A 60 -9.22 -8.56 4.51
N GLU A 61 -7.92 -8.79 4.68
CA GLU A 61 -7.36 -9.11 5.98
C GLU A 61 -7.47 -7.95 6.95
N ASP A 62 -7.38 -6.74 6.43
CA ASP A 62 -7.57 -5.53 7.21
C ASP A 62 -6.66 -5.47 8.45
N VAL A 63 -5.41 -5.86 8.27
CA VAL A 63 -4.44 -5.81 9.36
C VAL A 63 -3.82 -4.44 9.49
N ILE A 64 -3.54 -3.81 8.36
CA ILE A 64 -3.02 -2.46 8.32
C ILE A 64 -3.86 -1.66 7.34
N GLU A 65 -3.79 -0.35 7.45
CA GLU A 65 -4.56 0.51 6.56
C GLU A 65 -3.84 0.63 5.23
N ILE A 66 -4.51 0.24 4.15
CA ILE A 66 -3.93 0.25 2.81
C ILE A 66 -4.83 1.04 1.88
N ALA A 67 -4.24 1.91 1.10
CA ALA A 67 -4.93 2.59 0.00
C ALA A 67 -4.23 2.16 -1.29
N TYR A 68 -4.90 1.36 -2.08
CA TYR A 68 -4.32 0.79 -3.29
C TYR A 68 -5.00 1.37 -4.51
N PHE A 69 -4.23 1.97 -5.38
CA PHE A 69 -4.73 2.56 -6.61
C PHE A 69 -3.99 1.96 -7.78
N LYS A 70 -4.73 1.42 -8.73
CA LYS A 70 -4.13 0.84 -9.91
C LYS A 70 -4.40 1.73 -11.10
N LYS A 71 -3.34 2.17 -11.76
CA LYS A 71 -3.46 2.97 -12.95
C LYS A 71 -3.51 2.04 -14.16
N LYS A 72 -4.18 2.51 -15.18
CA LYS A 72 -4.22 1.77 -16.41
C LYS A 72 -2.86 1.86 -17.10
N ASN A 73 -2.34 0.72 -17.45
CA ASN A 73 -1.07 0.68 -18.14
C ASN A 73 -1.24 1.16 -19.58
N GLY A 74 -0.35 1.85 -20.01
CA GLY A 74 -0.39 2.30 -21.32
C GLY A 74 -0.87 3.57 -21.43
N GLY A 75 -0.92 3.50 -21.26
CA GLY A 75 -1.26 4.35 -21.39
C GLY A 75 -1.05 5.16 -22.27
N ASN A 76 -1.08 5.39 -22.55
CA ASN A 76 -1.04 6.11 -23.31
C ASN A 76 -1.11 7.12 -22.98
N HIS A 77 -0.71 7.24 -22.71
CA HIS A 77 -0.75 8.11 -22.39
C HIS A 77 -0.09 8.34 -22.44
#